data_969a2818ac011721c276f4b3e349d9dd
#
_entry.id   969a2818ac011721c276f4b3e349d9dd
#
_cell.length_a   1.000
_cell.length_b   1.000
_cell.length_c   1.000
_cell.angle_alpha   90.00
_cell.angle_beta   90.00
_cell.angle_gamma   90.00
#
_symmetry.space_group_name_H-M   'P 1'
#
loop_
_entity.id
_entity.type
_entity.pdbx_description
1 polymer ?
#
loop_
_entity_poly.entity_id
_entity_poly.type
_entity_poly.pdbx_seq_one_letter_code
_entity_poly.pdbx_strand_id
1 'polypeptide(L)'
;MSIWELFIIAVGLSMDAFAVSVCKGLSAGRVRLGHALTAGIWFGGFQTLMPFLGWLLGSRFQSFISSVDHWIAFLLLGLIGLNMVRESRSQDEEEVGASFAPKAMLPLAVATSIDALTVGITFAFLRVEIYWAITLIGVTTFVLSAIGVKAGGIVGERGKSRAELAGGLVLILMGCKILVEHLGLI
;
A
#
# COMPACT_ATOMS: atom_id res chain seq x y z
N MET A 1 16.71 -4.20 -18.25
CA MET A 1 15.74 -5.14 -17.64
C MET A 1 14.72 -5.55 -18.69
N SER A 2 14.31 -6.82 -18.65
CA SER A 2 13.24 -7.31 -19.53
C SER A 2 11.87 -6.82 -19.03
N ILE A 3 10.88 -6.79 -19.92
CA ILE A 3 9.51 -6.39 -19.56
C ILE A 3 8.88 -7.34 -18.53
N TRP A 4 9.29 -8.61 -18.55
CA TRP A 4 8.84 -9.62 -17.58
C TRP A 4 9.41 -9.39 -16.18
N GLU A 5 10.67 -9.00 -16.07
CA GLU A 5 11.28 -8.62 -14.78
C GLU A 5 10.56 -7.41 -14.17
N LEU A 6 10.29 -6.39 -14.98
CA LEU A 6 9.55 -5.21 -14.56
C LEU A 6 8.12 -5.56 -14.14
N PHE A 7 7.46 -6.47 -14.85
CA PHE A 7 6.11 -6.92 -14.50
C PHE A 7 6.08 -7.67 -13.17
N ILE A 8 7.05 -8.56 -12.92
CA ILE A 8 7.16 -9.27 -11.64
C ILE A 8 7.39 -8.29 -10.49
N ILE A 9 8.27 -7.30 -10.69
CA ILE A 9 8.51 -6.23 -9.70
C ILE A 9 7.22 -5.43 -9.49
N ALA A 10 6.52 -5.05 -10.55
CA ALA A 10 5.28 -4.29 -10.45
C ALA A 10 4.20 -5.04 -9.67
N VAL A 11 4.04 -6.34 -9.91
CA VAL A 11 3.10 -7.18 -9.14
C VAL A 11 3.55 -7.28 -7.68
N GLY A 12 4.84 -7.53 -7.42
CA GLY A 12 5.38 -7.62 -6.07
C GLY A 12 5.11 -6.35 -5.26
N LEU A 13 5.49 -5.18 -5.80
CA LEU A 13 5.26 -3.88 -5.19
C LEU A 13 3.77 -3.53 -4.98
N SER A 14 2.90 -4.10 -5.81
CA SER A 14 1.45 -3.86 -5.70
C SER A 14 0.78 -4.68 -4.60
N MET A 15 1.44 -5.69 -4.03
CA MET A 15 0.83 -6.60 -3.07
C MET A 15 0.43 -5.89 -1.77
N ASP A 16 1.22 -4.93 -1.30
CA ASP A 16 0.92 -4.16 -0.10
C ASP A 16 -0.33 -3.30 -0.30
N ALA A 17 -0.40 -2.58 -1.42
CA ALA A 17 -1.57 -1.81 -1.80
C ALA A 17 -2.82 -2.69 -2.02
N PHE A 18 -2.64 -3.89 -2.59
CA PHE A 18 -3.71 -4.87 -2.74
C PHE A 18 -4.24 -5.34 -1.39
N ALA A 19 -3.36 -5.73 -0.46
CA ALA A 19 -3.75 -6.17 0.88
C ALA A 19 -4.53 -5.10 1.65
N VAL A 20 -4.02 -3.85 1.64
CA VAL A 20 -4.71 -2.71 2.24
C VAL A 20 -6.05 -2.44 1.57
N SER A 21 -6.13 -2.57 0.24
CA SER A 21 -7.36 -2.40 -0.53
C SER A 21 -8.41 -3.46 -0.17
N VAL A 22 -8.01 -4.71 0.04
CA VAL A 22 -8.89 -5.78 0.54
C VAL A 22 -9.43 -5.41 1.93
N CYS A 23 -8.57 -4.95 2.85
CA CYS A 23 -8.98 -4.52 4.18
C CYS A 23 -9.99 -3.35 4.13
N LYS A 24 -9.76 -2.36 3.26
CA LYS A 24 -10.69 -1.25 3.04
C LYS A 24 -12.03 -1.72 2.49
N GLY A 25 -11.99 -2.67 1.56
CA GLY A 25 -13.21 -3.28 1.03
C GLY A 25 -14.00 -4.05 2.08
N LEU A 26 -13.31 -4.80 2.95
CA LEU A 26 -13.89 -5.53 4.08
C LEU A 26 -14.62 -4.57 5.04
N SER A 27 -13.96 -3.46 5.42
CA SER A 27 -14.51 -2.47 6.35
C SER A 27 -15.68 -1.69 5.74
N ALA A 28 -15.67 -1.43 4.44
CA ALA A 28 -16.71 -0.67 3.76
C ALA A 28 -18.05 -1.43 3.63
N GLY A 29 -18.04 -2.76 3.70
CA GLY A 29 -19.21 -3.62 3.49
C GLY A 29 -19.75 -3.47 2.05
N ARG A 30 -20.61 -2.47 1.82
CA ARG A 30 -21.13 -2.18 0.46
C ARG A 30 -20.14 -1.33 -0.34
N VAL A 31 -19.39 -1.99 -1.21
CA VAL A 31 -18.44 -1.35 -2.10
C VAL A 31 -19.13 -0.84 -3.37
N ARG A 32 -18.93 0.45 -3.67
CA ARG A 32 -19.33 1.08 -4.93
C ARG A 32 -18.13 1.13 -5.87
N LEU A 33 -18.40 1.25 -7.18
CA LEU A 33 -17.33 1.44 -8.17
C LEU A 33 -16.42 2.64 -7.84
N GLY A 34 -17.00 3.72 -7.28
CA GLY A 34 -16.25 4.88 -6.83
C GLY A 34 -15.18 4.55 -5.80
N HIS A 35 -15.45 3.65 -4.84
CA HIS A 35 -14.46 3.23 -3.83
C HIS A 35 -13.28 2.51 -4.47
N ALA A 36 -13.54 1.60 -5.43
CA ALA A 36 -12.50 0.89 -6.16
C ALA A 36 -11.62 1.83 -7.00
N LEU A 37 -12.26 2.80 -7.69
CA LEU A 37 -11.54 3.83 -8.46
C LEU A 37 -10.71 4.74 -7.54
N THR A 38 -11.26 5.17 -6.42
CA THR A 38 -10.53 6.00 -5.44
C THR A 38 -9.30 5.27 -4.92
N ALA A 39 -9.42 4.02 -4.50
CA ALA A 39 -8.29 3.23 -4.05
C ALA A 39 -7.24 3.05 -5.18
N GLY A 40 -7.68 2.71 -6.38
CA GLY A 40 -6.79 2.59 -7.54
C GLY A 40 -6.02 3.88 -7.82
N ILE A 41 -6.69 5.04 -7.82
CA ILE A 41 -6.05 6.35 -8.07
C ILE A 41 -5.05 6.67 -6.95
N TRP A 42 -5.40 6.51 -5.69
CA TRP A 42 -4.50 6.80 -4.58
C TRP A 42 -3.28 5.86 -4.57
N PHE A 43 -3.50 4.56 -4.55
CA PHE A 43 -2.39 3.60 -4.49
C PHE A 43 -1.59 3.57 -5.78
N GLY A 44 -2.23 3.52 -6.95
CA GLY A 44 -1.55 3.56 -8.24
C GLY A 44 -0.80 4.87 -8.47
N GLY A 45 -1.37 6.00 -8.07
CA GLY A 45 -0.74 7.31 -8.15
C GLY A 45 0.52 7.41 -7.29
N PHE A 46 0.45 6.99 -6.03
CA PHE A 46 1.63 6.98 -5.14
C PHE A 46 2.66 5.95 -5.57
N GLN A 47 2.23 4.80 -6.07
CA GLN A 47 3.11 3.76 -6.59
C GLN A 47 3.78 4.14 -7.93
N THR A 48 3.29 5.17 -8.61
CA THR A 48 3.95 5.83 -9.74
C THR A 48 4.90 6.93 -9.25
N LEU A 49 4.43 7.75 -8.30
CA LEU A 49 5.15 8.92 -7.81
C LEU A 49 6.41 8.52 -7.02
N MET A 50 6.32 7.55 -6.12
CA MET A 50 7.42 7.18 -5.23
C MET A 50 8.65 6.63 -5.95
N PRO A 51 8.55 5.68 -6.91
CA PRO A 51 9.74 5.25 -7.63
C PRO A 51 10.29 6.35 -8.55
N PHE A 52 9.46 7.27 -9.03
CA PHE A 52 9.96 8.44 -9.74
C PHE A 52 10.79 9.35 -8.83
N LEU A 53 10.31 9.64 -7.61
CA LEU A 53 11.06 10.39 -6.61
C LEU A 53 12.34 9.66 -6.20
N GLY A 54 12.25 8.34 -5.97
CA GLY A 54 13.39 7.50 -5.67
C GLY A 54 14.46 7.53 -6.77
N TRP A 55 14.04 7.46 -8.03
CA TRP A 55 14.94 7.58 -9.18
C TRP A 55 15.59 8.96 -9.24
N LEU A 56 14.85 10.01 -9.01
CA LEU A 56 15.36 11.38 -8.97
C LEU A 56 16.39 11.56 -7.83
N LEU A 57 16.11 11.02 -6.67
CA LEU A 57 17.01 11.04 -5.51
C LEU A 57 18.25 10.15 -5.75
N GLY A 58 18.07 8.94 -6.26
CA GLY A 58 19.17 8.01 -6.58
C GLY A 58 20.14 8.57 -7.62
N SER A 59 19.66 9.40 -8.54
CA SER A 59 20.51 10.10 -9.50
C SER A 59 21.37 11.21 -8.88
N ARG A 60 21.04 11.69 -7.68
CA ARG A 60 21.72 12.83 -7.02
C ARG A 60 22.38 12.51 -5.67
N PHE A 61 21.87 11.52 -4.92
CA PHE A 61 22.30 11.26 -3.54
C PHE A 61 22.43 9.77 -3.22
N GLN A 62 23.63 9.24 -3.35
CA GLN A 62 23.90 7.80 -3.21
C GLN A 62 23.95 7.27 -1.75
N SER A 63 23.99 8.11 -0.72
CA SER A 63 24.42 7.67 0.64
C SER A 63 23.44 7.89 1.78
N PHE A 64 22.26 8.49 1.57
CA PHE A 64 21.46 8.98 2.70
C PHE A 64 20.13 8.27 2.99
N ILE A 65 19.65 7.35 2.15
CA ILE A 65 18.23 7.00 2.13
C ILE A 65 17.87 5.68 2.85
N SER A 66 18.78 4.77 3.11
CA SER A 66 18.42 3.39 3.51
C SER A 66 18.04 3.14 4.98
N SER A 67 18.15 4.12 5.87
CA SER A 67 18.04 3.84 7.32
C SER A 67 16.71 4.22 7.98
N VAL A 68 15.86 5.01 7.32
CA VAL A 68 14.67 5.61 7.96
C VAL A 68 13.36 5.06 7.44
N ASP A 69 13.32 4.58 6.21
CA ASP A 69 12.10 4.25 5.48
C ASP A 69 11.25 3.17 6.15
N HIS A 70 11.88 2.11 6.67
CA HIS A 70 11.20 0.97 7.26
C HIS A 70 10.55 1.29 8.62
N TRP A 71 11.16 2.18 9.39
CA TRP A 71 10.59 2.65 10.65
C TRP A 71 9.34 3.49 10.44
N ILE A 72 9.33 4.32 9.39
CA ILE A 72 8.16 5.12 9.02
C ILE A 72 7.03 4.19 8.54
N ALA A 73 7.33 3.22 7.68
CA ALA A 73 6.36 2.24 7.22
C ALA A 73 5.77 1.43 8.39
N PHE A 74 6.61 0.91 9.28
CA PHE A 74 6.16 0.18 10.48
C PHE A 74 5.24 1.03 11.36
N LEU A 75 5.63 2.27 11.65
CA LEU A 75 4.85 3.19 12.49
C LEU A 75 3.49 3.50 11.86
N LEU A 76 3.47 3.83 10.57
CA LEU A 76 2.23 4.14 9.84
C LEU A 76 1.30 2.93 9.77
N LEU A 77 1.78 1.77 9.33
CA LEU A 77 0.98 0.55 9.24
C LEU A 77 0.52 0.06 10.61
N GLY A 78 1.38 0.18 11.63
CA GLY A 78 1.04 -0.16 13.00
C GLY A 78 -0.06 0.74 13.56
N LEU A 79 0.03 2.05 13.39
CA LEU A 79 -0.99 3.01 13.83
C LEU A 79 -2.34 2.78 13.12
N ILE A 80 -2.31 2.56 11.81
CA ILE A 80 -3.52 2.31 11.04
C ILE A 80 -4.16 0.99 11.46
N GLY A 81 -3.35 -0.08 11.61
CA GLY A 81 -3.83 -1.38 12.06
C GLY A 81 -4.42 -1.32 13.47
N LEU A 82 -3.77 -0.62 14.40
CA LEU A 82 -4.28 -0.40 15.76
C LEU A 82 -5.61 0.37 15.74
N ASN A 83 -5.74 1.40 14.90
CA ASN A 83 -6.98 2.14 14.76
C ASN A 83 -8.11 1.25 14.25
N MET A 84 -7.87 0.41 13.23
CA MET A 84 -8.86 -0.55 12.73
C MET A 84 -9.28 -1.58 13.78
N VAL A 85 -8.33 -2.10 14.58
CA VAL A 85 -8.64 -3.01 15.71
C VAL A 85 -9.45 -2.30 16.78
N ARG A 86 -9.17 -1.03 17.06
CA ARG A 86 -9.93 -0.22 18.02
C ARG A 86 -11.35 0.04 17.55
N GLU A 87 -11.54 0.39 16.28
CA GLU A 87 -12.85 0.61 15.66
C GLU A 87 -13.71 -0.66 15.66
N SER A 88 -13.11 -1.85 15.45
CA SER A 88 -13.84 -3.11 15.49
C SER A 88 -14.49 -3.41 16.86
N ARG A 89 -14.00 -2.78 17.93
CA ARG A 89 -14.49 -2.93 19.31
C ARG A 89 -15.44 -1.80 19.75
N SER A 90 -15.44 -0.67 19.06
CA SER A 90 -16.36 0.43 19.34
C SER A 90 -17.69 0.20 18.60
N GLN A 91 -18.79 0.28 19.31
CA GLN A 91 -20.15 0.23 18.73
C GLN A 91 -20.57 1.57 18.10
N ASP A 92 -19.75 2.59 18.22
CA ASP A 92 -20.00 3.89 17.62
C ASP A 92 -19.71 3.85 16.12
N GLU A 93 -20.74 4.07 15.33
CA GLU A 93 -20.76 3.99 13.86
C GLU A 93 -19.99 5.13 13.18
N GLU A 94 -18.87 5.58 13.70
CA GLU A 94 -18.03 6.53 12.98
C GLU A 94 -17.12 5.80 11.97
N GLU A 95 -17.46 6.05 10.71
CA GLU A 95 -16.96 5.44 9.46
C GLU A 95 -15.47 5.66 9.14
N VAL A 96 -14.56 5.78 10.11
CA VAL A 96 -13.17 6.13 9.82
C VAL A 96 -12.42 4.98 9.13
N GLY A 97 -12.67 3.74 9.53
CA GLY A 97 -12.06 2.55 8.89
C GLY A 97 -12.57 2.31 7.46
N ALA A 98 -13.84 2.58 7.21
CA ALA A 98 -14.49 2.44 5.89
C ALA A 98 -14.29 3.67 4.99
N SER A 99 -13.73 4.77 5.51
CA SER A 99 -13.63 6.03 4.78
C SER A 99 -12.60 5.98 3.65
N PHE A 100 -13.03 6.37 2.45
CA PHE A 100 -12.17 6.62 1.28
C PHE A 100 -11.85 8.12 1.11
N ALA A 101 -12.05 8.92 2.15
CA ALA A 101 -11.69 10.33 2.14
C ALA A 101 -10.16 10.52 2.00
N PRO A 102 -9.71 11.64 1.41
CA PRO A 102 -8.29 11.91 1.21
C PRO A 102 -7.44 11.79 2.48
N LYS A 103 -7.98 12.21 3.63
CA LYS A 103 -7.30 12.13 4.94
C LYS A 103 -7.04 10.68 5.39
N ALA A 104 -7.91 9.75 5.01
CA ALA A 104 -7.76 8.33 5.33
C ALA A 104 -6.88 7.60 4.28
N MET A 105 -6.98 7.99 3.01
CA MET A 105 -6.26 7.34 1.92
C MET A 105 -4.78 7.75 1.83
N LEU A 106 -4.46 9.01 2.15
CA LEU A 106 -3.11 9.54 2.02
C LEU A 106 -2.06 8.78 2.86
N PRO A 107 -2.26 8.58 4.17
CA PRO A 107 -1.26 7.84 4.98
C PRO A 107 -1.10 6.39 4.52
N LEU A 108 -2.19 5.75 4.08
CA LEU A 108 -2.14 4.38 3.54
C LEU A 108 -1.34 4.32 2.23
N ALA A 109 -1.60 5.25 1.31
CA ALA A 109 -0.91 5.30 0.03
C ALA A 109 0.58 5.61 0.20
N VAL A 110 0.94 6.50 1.12
CA VAL A 110 2.35 6.77 1.46
C VAL A 110 2.99 5.51 2.06
N ALA A 111 2.37 4.89 3.06
CA ALA A 111 2.94 3.72 3.75
C ALA A 111 3.18 2.55 2.79
N THR A 112 2.24 2.26 1.88
CA THR A 112 2.33 1.14 0.93
C THR A 112 3.24 1.41 -0.27
N SER A 113 3.79 2.60 -0.42
CA SER A 113 4.64 2.98 -1.56
C SER A 113 6.08 3.36 -1.17
N ILE A 114 6.45 3.19 0.10
CA ILE A 114 7.82 3.49 0.57
C ILE A 114 8.84 2.54 -0.06
N ASP A 115 8.50 1.26 -0.20
CA ASP A 115 9.31 0.26 -0.88
C ASP A 115 9.55 0.59 -2.36
N ALA A 116 8.54 1.15 -3.02
CA ALA A 116 8.65 1.63 -4.40
C ALA A 116 9.65 2.79 -4.54
N LEU A 117 9.81 3.64 -3.52
CA LEU A 117 10.84 4.68 -3.49
C LEU A 117 12.24 4.05 -3.52
N THR A 118 12.49 3.01 -2.73
CA THR A 118 13.76 2.26 -2.71
C THR A 118 14.04 1.59 -4.06
N VAL A 119 13.02 0.98 -4.67
CA VAL A 119 13.14 0.39 -6.01
C VAL A 119 13.45 1.46 -7.06
N GLY A 120 12.85 2.65 -6.95
CA GLY A 120 13.17 3.79 -7.82
C GLY A 120 14.64 4.20 -7.76
N ILE A 121 15.24 4.23 -6.56
CA ILE A 121 16.67 4.47 -6.40
C ILE A 121 17.49 3.41 -7.13
N THR A 122 17.11 2.14 -6.97
CA THR A 122 17.75 1.01 -7.67
C THR A 122 17.64 1.15 -9.19
N PHE A 123 16.51 1.60 -9.71
CA PHE A 123 16.33 1.86 -11.14
C PHE A 123 17.24 2.95 -11.68
N ALA A 124 17.58 3.97 -10.87
CA ALA A 124 18.56 4.96 -11.25
C ALA A 124 19.95 4.37 -11.48
N PHE A 125 20.38 3.41 -10.63
CA PHE A 125 21.68 2.73 -10.78
C PHE A 125 21.72 1.73 -11.94
N LEU A 126 20.62 1.02 -12.15
CA LEU A 126 20.50 0.05 -13.24
C LEU A 126 20.21 0.68 -14.60
N ARG A 127 20.10 2.02 -14.67
CA ARG A 127 19.77 2.78 -15.88
C ARG A 127 18.50 2.26 -16.57
N VAL A 128 17.49 1.92 -15.78
CA VAL A 128 16.19 1.48 -16.29
C VAL A 128 15.45 2.67 -16.89
N GLU A 129 14.74 2.42 -17.98
CA GLU A 129 13.80 3.40 -18.58
C GLU A 129 12.67 3.70 -17.59
N ILE A 130 12.83 4.75 -16.80
CA ILE A 130 11.96 5.04 -15.64
C ILE A 130 10.49 5.21 -16.03
N TYR A 131 10.20 5.86 -17.15
CA TYR A 131 8.82 6.15 -17.57
C TYR A 131 8.01 4.87 -17.82
N TRP A 132 8.60 3.86 -18.45
CA TRP A 132 7.96 2.56 -18.63
C TRP A 132 7.78 1.81 -17.32
N ALA A 133 8.78 1.84 -16.46
CA ALA A 133 8.74 1.17 -15.17
C ALA A 133 7.63 1.73 -14.28
N ILE A 134 7.58 3.06 -14.09
CA ILE A 134 6.57 3.70 -13.23
C ILE A 134 5.15 3.57 -13.80
N THR A 135 5.00 3.60 -15.13
CA THR A 135 3.70 3.39 -15.76
C THR A 135 3.19 1.98 -15.51
N LEU A 136 4.04 0.98 -15.69
CA LEU A 136 3.68 -0.42 -15.47
C LEU A 136 3.33 -0.67 -13.99
N ILE A 137 4.16 -0.16 -13.06
CA ILE A 137 3.92 -0.27 -11.61
C ILE A 137 2.60 0.40 -11.24
N GLY A 138 2.39 1.64 -11.66
CA GLY A 138 1.18 2.40 -11.33
C GLY A 138 -0.11 1.76 -11.87
N VAL A 139 -0.10 1.31 -13.12
CA VAL A 139 -1.26 0.63 -13.73
C VAL A 139 -1.53 -0.71 -13.05
N THR A 140 -0.51 -1.50 -12.78
CA THR A 140 -0.66 -2.79 -12.08
C THR A 140 -1.24 -2.56 -10.68
N THR A 141 -0.70 -1.61 -9.93
CA THR A 141 -1.22 -1.27 -8.60
C THR A 141 -2.64 -0.75 -8.64
N PHE A 142 -2.97 0.13 -9.60
CA PHE A 142 -4.33 0.62 -9.78
C PHE A 142 -5.32 -0.54 -9.98
N VAL A 143 -5.01 -1.46 -10.90
CA VAL A 143 -5.89 -2.60 -11.22
C VAL A 143 -6.03 -3.54 -10.01
N LEU A 144 -4.90 -3.91 -9.39
CA LEU A 144 -4.91 -4.81 -8.24
C LEU A 144 -5.64 -4.19 -7.04
N SER A 145 -5.43 -2.90 -6.76
CA SER A 145 -6.14 -2.21 -5.68
C SER A 145 -7.64 -2.13 -5.93
N ALA A 146 -8.07 -1.84 -7.15
CA ALA A 146 -9.49 -1.84 -7.50
C ALA A 146 -10.13 -3.24 -7.35
N ILE A 147 -9.40 -4.29 -7.73
CA ILE A 147 -9.82 -5.68 -7.52
C ILE A 147 -9.86 -6.00 -6.02
N GLY A 148 -8.84 -5.58 -5.25
CA GLY A 148 -8.75 -5.80 -3.81
C GLY A 148 -9.95 -5.22 -3.06
N VAL A 149 -10.31 -3.96 -3.33
CA VAL A 149 -11.50 -3.32 -2.72
C VAL A 149 -12.78 -4.10 -3.05
N LYS A 150 -12.98 -4.53 -4.30
CA LYS A 150 -14.16 -5.32 -4.67
C LYS A 150 -14.19 -6.69 -3.99
N ALA A 151 -13.05 -7.39 -3.98
CA ALA A 151 -12.94 -8.70 -3.33
C ALA A 151 -13.22 -8.59 -1.83
N GLY A 152 -12.63 -7.59 -1.16
CA GLY A 152 -12.87 -7.29 0.25
C GLY A 152 -14.34 -6.99 0.54
N GLY A 153 -15.00 -6.20 -0.31
CA GLY A 153 -16.41 -5.86 -0.15
C GLY A 153 -17.35 -7.07 -0.21
N ILE A 154 -17.08 -8.01 -1.11
CA ILE A 154 -17.87 -9.26 -1.22
C ILE A 154 -17.80 -10.10 0.06
N VAL A 155 -16.63 -10.13 0.69
CA VAL A 155 -16.42 -10.85 1.96
C VAL A 155 -16.97 -10.05 3.15
N GLY A 156 -16.82 -8.72 3.12
CA GLY A 156 -17.20 -7.81 4.22
C GLY A 156 -18.70 -7.69 4.47
N GLU A 157 -19.55 -7.90 3.45
CA GLU A 157 -21.02 -7.90 3.61
C GLU A 157 -21.53 -8.96 4.61
N ARG A 158 -20.71 -9.98 4.93
CA ARG A 158 -21.08 -11.11 5.80
C ARG A 158 -20.62 -10.98 7.25
N GLY A 159 -19.85 -9.95 7.63
CA GLY A 159 -19.34 -9.83 8.98
C GLY A 159 -18.41 -8.64 9.21
N LYS A 160 -18.93 -7.41 9.18
CA LYS A 160 -18.18 -6.13 9.26
C LYS A 160 -17.15 -6.12 10.41
N SER A 161 -17.56 -6.38 11.65
CA SER A 161 -16.67 -6.34 12.83
C SER A 161 -15.52 -7.35 12.78
N ARG A 162 -15.79 -8.58 12.32
CA ARG A 162 -14.76 -9.60 12.16
C ARG A 162 -13.79 -9.26 11.02
N ALA A 163 -14.30 -8.63 9.97
CA ALA A 163 -13.52 -8.18 8.84
C ALA A 163 -12.57 -7.02 9.21
N GLU A 164 -13.04 -6.06 10.00
CA GLU A 164 -12.22 -4.95 10.52
C GLU A 164 -11.11 -5.46 11.45
N LEU A 165 -11.43 -6.39 12.34
CA LEU A 165 -10.43 -7.03 13.19
C LEU A 165 -9.37 -7.76 12.36
N ALA A 166 -9.80 -8.56 11.38
CA ALA A 166 -8.88 -9.30 10.50
C ALA A 166 -8.01 -8.36 9.67
N GLY A 167 -8.60 -7.30 9.10
CA GLY A 167 -7.87 -6.30 8.33
C GLY A 167 -6.84 -5.56 9.16
N GLY A 168 -7.21 -5.09 10.35
CA GLY A 168 -6.29 -4.44 11.28
C GLY A 168 -5.14 -5.36 11.71
N LEU A 169 -5.43 -6.64 11.97
CA LEU A 169 -4.40 -7.63 12.32
C LEU A 169 -3.43 -7.88 11.17
N VAL A 170 -3.92 -7.99 9.93
CA VAL A 170 -3.08 -8.14 8.74
C VAL A 170 -2.13 -6.95 8.58
N LEU A 171 -2.62 -5.71 8.75
CA LEU A 171 -1.79 -4.50 8.65
C LEU A 171 -0.69 -4.45 9.74
N ILE A 172 -1.02 -4.85 10.97
CA ILE A 172 -0.03 -4.94 12.06
C ILE A 172 1.03 -5.98 11.73
N LEU A 173 0.62 -7.19 11.30
CA LEU A 173 1.55 -8.26 10.93
C LEU A 173 2.45 -7.85 9.76
N MET A 174 1.91 -7.13 8.80
CA MET A 174 2.64 -6.60 7.65
C MET A 174 3.69 -5.57 8.08
N GLY A 175 3.33 -4.63 8.96
CA GLY A 175 4.28 -3.69 9.54
C GLY A 175 5.39 -4.38 10.34
N CYS A 176 5.04 -5.39 11.14
CA CYS A 176 6.02 -6.21 11.87
C CYS A 176 6.96 -6.97 10.93
N LYS A 177 6.42 -7.56 9.85
CA LYS A 177 7.21 -8.28 8.85
C LYS A 177 8.26 -7.36 8.22
N ILE A 178 7.85 -6.18 7.74
CA ILE A 178 8.74 -5.17 7.14
C ILE A 178 9.87 -4.81 8.12
N LEU A 179 9.54 -4.61 9.39
CA LEU A 179 10.53 -4.26 10.40
C LEU A 179 11.54 -5.41 10.64
N VAL A 180 11.05 -6.64 10.73
CA VAL A 180 11.88 -7.85 10.99
C VAL A 180 12.81 -8.14 9.82
N GLU A 181 12.32 -8.05 8.58
CA GLU A 181 13.13 -8.17 7.36
C GLU A 181 14.24 -7.12 7.33
N HIS A 182 13.94 -5.88 7.70
CA HIS A 182 14.93 -4.81 7.72
C HIS A 182 15.99 -4.99 8.81
N LEU A 183 15.62 -5.53 9.97
CA LEU A 183 16.58 -5.81 11.06
C LEU A 183 17.47 -7.03 10.78
N GLY A 184 17.29 -7.71 9.64
CA GLY A 184 18.08 -8.87 9.27
C GLY A 184 17.90 -10.08 10.19
N LEU A 185 16.72 -10.18 10.84
CA LEU A 185 16.40 -11.26 11.77
C LEU A 185 15.83 -12.49 11.05
N ILE A 186 15.48 -12.33 9.77
CA ILE A 186 15.04 -13.41 8.88
C ILE A 186 15.65 -13.16 7.49
#